data_162876751dacda35930e24e92d3998d8
#
_entry.id   162876751dacda35930e24e92d3998d8
#
_cell.length_a   1.000
_cell.length_b   1.000
_cell.length_c   1.000
_cell.angle_alpha   90.00
_cell.angle_beta   90.00
_cell.angle_gamma   90.00
#
_symmetry.space_group_name_H-M   'P 1'
#
loop_
_entity.id
_entity.type
_entity.pdbx_description
1 polymer ?
#
loop_
_entity_poly.entity_id
_entity_poly.type
_entity_poly.pdbx_seq_one_letter_code
_entity_poly.pdbx_strand_id
1 'polypeptide(L)'
;ADLSGGQRQRVAMGRAIVRDAKVFLMDEPLSNLDAKLRVSMRAEIAKIHRRIGATTIYVTHDQTEAMTLADRIVIMSATKNPAGTGTIGRVEQIGTPQEVYKNPVNKFVAGFIGSPAMNFINVKLEGGHIVANGLNLKVPEGALKVLREKGYEGKELIFGIRPEDVNAEPAFLETFPESVVKATISVSELLGSESHLYCQVGKDEFVAKVDARDYLQTGATVELGFDLNKAHFFDVETEKTVY
;
A
#
# COMPACT_ATOMS: atom_id res chain seq x y z
N ALA A 1 -0.33 -19.74 -36.14
CA ALA A 1 0.25 -18.37 -36.17
C ALA A 1 -0.76 -17.28 -35.82
N ASP A 2 -2.05 -17.61 -35.62
CA ASP A 2 -3.16 -16.65 -35.60
C ASP A 2 -3.74 -16.35 -34.21
N LEU A 3 -3.07 -16.78 -33.14
CA LEU A 3 -3.51 -16.51 -31.79
C LEU A 3 -3.06 -15.13 -31.31
N SER A 4 -3.97 -14.39 -30.69
CA SER A 4 -3.60 -13.14 -29.97
C SER A 4 -2.60 -13.40 -28.84
N GLY A 5 -1.93 -12.35 -28.36
CA GLY A 5 -0.99 -12.47 -27.23
C GLY A 5 -1.63 -13.15 -26.02
N GLY A 6 -2.83 -12.73 -25.62
CA GLY A 6 -3.57 -13.31 -24.52
C GLY A 6 -4.00 -14.78 -24.77
N GLN A 7 -4.32 -15.14 -26.02
CA GLN A 7 -4.64 -16.54 -26.35
C GLN A 7 -3.40 -17.43 -26.24
N ARG A 8 -2.24 -16.96 -26.75
CA ARG A 8 -0.96 -17.68 -26.59
C ARG A 8 -0.61 -17.91 -25.13
N GLN A 9 -0.80 -16.90 -24.30
CA GLN A 9 -0.52 -16.97 -22.87
C GLN A 9 -1.42 -18.00 -22.15
N ARG A 10 -2.73 -18.02 -22.45
CA ARG A 10 -3.66 -19.04 -21.92
C ARG A 10 -3.28 -20.45 -22.34
N VAL A 11 -2.88 -20.64 -23.61
CA VAL A 11 -2.41 -21.95 -24.08
C VAL A 11 -1.13 -22.37 -23.35
N ALA A 12 -0.18 -21.46 -23.13
CA ALA A 12 1.04 -21.74 -22.37
C ALA A 12 0.74 -22.15 -20.93
N MET A 13 -0.18 -21.43 -20.26
CA MET A 13 -0.66 -21.79 -18.92
C MET A 13 -1.34 -23.16 -18.90
N GLY A 14 -2.26 -23.43 -19.82
CA GLY A 14 -2.91 -24.74 -19.94
C GLY A 14 -1.90 -25.88 -20.11
N ARG A 15 -0.88 -25.67 -20.94
CA ARG A 15 0.21 -26.65 -21.14
C ARG A 15 1.04 -26.88 -19.87
N ALA A 16 1.24 -25.85 -19.05
CA ALA A 16 1.93 -26.01 -17.77
C ALA A 16 1.08 -26.80 -16.77
N ILE A 17 -0.22 -26.48 -16.68
CA ILE A 17 -1.17 -27.06 -15.73
C ILE A 17 -1.41 -28.57 -15.97
N VAL A 18 -1.45 -29.02 -17.23
CA VAL A 18 -1.65 -30.44 -17.53
C VAL A 18 -0.42 -31.34 -17.28
N ARG A 19 0.73 -30.72 -16.98
CA ARG A 19 1.91 -31.46 -16.54
C ARG A 19 1.77 -31.83 -15.08
N ASP A 20 2.09 -33.06 -14.73
CA ASP A 20 2.19 -33.51 -13.33
C ASP A 20 3.51 -32.99 -12.71
N ALA A 21 3.59 -31.67 -12.51
CA ALA A 21 4.78 -31.02 -12.00
C ALA A 21 4.64 -30.76 -10.50
N LYS A 22 5.71 -31.04 -9.75
CA LYS A 22 5.75 -30.72 -8.31
C LYS A 22 5.91 -29.22 -8.02
N VAL A 23 6.46 -28.46 -8.97
CA VAL A 23 6.71 -27.03 -8.88
C VAL A 23 6.31 -26.36 -10.19
N PHE A 24 5.54 -25.28 -10.09
CA PHE A 24 5.19 -24.41 -11.21
C PHE A 24 5.96 -23.09 -11.09
N LEU A 25 6.51 -22.64 -12.23
CA LEU A 25 7.14 -21.33 -12.37
C LEU A 25 6.30 -20.50 -13.33
N MET A 26 5.73 -19.40 -12.85
CA MET A 26 4.90 -18.49 -13.64
C MET A 26 5.52 -17.10 -13.62
N ASP A 27 5.94 -16.62 -14.78
CA ASP A 27 6.53 -15.31 -14.97
C ASP A 27 5.53 -14.39 -15.67
N GLU A 28 4.95 -13.44 -14.94
CA GLU A 28 3.93 -12.50 -15.40
C GLU A 28 2.79 -13.13 -16.23
N PRO A 29 2.12 -14.18 -15.75
CA PRO A 29 1.22 -14.99 -16.59
C PRO A 29 -0.05 -14.26 -17.02
N LEU A 30 -0.38 -13.10 -16.45
CA LEU A 30 -1.57 -12.32 -16.78
C LEU A 30 -1.28 -10.92 -17.38
N SER A 31 -0.01 -10.57 -17.60
CA SER A 31 0.40 -9.23 -18.04
C SER A 31 -0.21 -8.80 -19.39
N ASN A 32 -0.39 -9.71 -20.33
CA ASN A 32 -0.90 -9.42 -21.68
C ASN A 32 -2.43 -9.58 -21.82
N LEU A 33 -3.17 -9.63 -20.71
CA LEU A 33 -4.62 -9.76 -20.69
C LEU A 33 -5.31 -8.44 -20.43
N ASP A 34 -6.48 -8.23 -21.01
CA ASP A 34 -7.36 -7.12 -20.65
C ASP A 34 -7.88 -7.25 -19.20
N ALA A 35 -8.34 -6.14 -18.62
CA ALA A 35 -8.73 -6.07 -17.21
C ALA A 35 -9.81 -7.10 -16.83
N LYS A 36 -10.85 -7.27 -17.66
CA LYS A 36 -11.95 -8.22 -17.39
C LYS A 36 -11.46 -9.67 -17.43
N LEU A 37 -10.65 -9.99 -18.43
CA LEU A 37 -10.09 -11.33 -18.58
C LEU A 37 -9.07 -11.63 -17.46
N ARG A 38 -8.28 -10.63 -17.03
CA ARG A 38 -7.33 -10.76 -15.91
C ARG A 38 -8.06 -11.15 -14.62
N VAL A 39 -9.18 -10.49 -14.28
CA VAL A 39 -9.98 -10.84 -13.09
C VAL A 39 -10.46 -12.28 -13.14
N SER A 40 -11.04 -12.73 -14.29
CA SER A 40 -11.53 -14.11 -14.43
C SER A 40 -10.40 -15.13 -14.37
N MET A 41 -9.28 -14.86 -15.03
CA MET A 41 -8.13 -15.78 -15.05
C MET A 41 -7.46 -15.90 -13.70
N ARG A 42 -7.37 -14.82 -12.91
CA ARG A 42 -6.89 -14.85 -11.54
C ARG A 42 -7.71 -15.80 -10.67
N ALA A 43 -9.05 -15.71 -10.77
CA ALA A 43 -9.94 -16.63 -10.06
C ALA A 43 -9.74 -18.09 -10.48
N GLU A 44 -9.54 -18.35 -11.78
CA GLU A 44 -9.29 -19.71 -12.27
C GLU A 44 -7.93 -20.26 -11.82
N ILE A 45 -6.88 -19.44 -11.83
CA ILE A 45 -5.56 -19.83 -11.30
C ILE A 45 -5.68 -20.22 -9.82
N ALA A 46 -6.38 -19.42 -9.01
CA ALA A 46 -6.58 -19.73 -7.60
C ALA A 46 -7.28 -21.06 -7.37
N LYS A 47 -8.33 -21.37 -8.18
CA LYS A 47 -9.04 -22.65 -8.12
C LYS A 47 -8.13 -23.82 -8.51
N ILE A 48 -7.38 -23.67 -9.61
CA ILE A 48 -6.48 -24.68 -10.14
C ILE A 48 -5.35 -24.96 -9.14
N HIS A 49 -4.72 -23.93 -8.60
CA HIS A 49 -3.67 -24.06 -7.60
C HIS A 49 -4.13 -24.87 -6.38
N ARG A 50 -5.31 -24.52 -5.82
CA ARG A 50 -5.90 -25.28 -4.70
C ARG A 50 -6.16 -26.75 -5.03
N ARG A 51 -6.60 -27.05 -6.28
CA ARG A 51 -6.91 -28.41 -6.72
C ARG A 51 -5.66 -29.25 -6.93
N ILE A 52 -4.60 -28.66 -7.48
CA ILE A 52 -3.35 -29.35 -7.79
C ILE A 52 -2.48 -29.51 -6.54
N GLY A 53 -2.46 -28.52 -5.65
CA GLY A 53 -1.66 -28.53 -4.43
C GLY A 53 -0.14 -28.48 -4.65
N ALA A 54 0.30 -28.12 -5.86
CA ALA A 54 1.73 -28.03 -6.18
C ALA A 54 2.31 -26.68 -5.73
N THR A 55 3.59 -26.67 -5.35
CA THR A 55 4.32 -25.44 -5.06
C THR A 55 4.38 -24.56 -6.31
N THR A 56 3.98 -23.30 -6.18
CA THR A 56 3.98 -22.34 -7.30
C THR A 56 4.84 -21.13 -6.95
N ILE A 57 5.78 -20.79 -7.83
CA ILE A 57 6.48 -19.50 -7.81
C ILE A 57 5.84 -18.62 -8.88
N TYR A 58 5.26 -17.52 -8.46
CA TYR A 58 4.52 -16.59 -9.30
C TYR A 58 5.17 -15.21 -9.28
N VAL A 59 5.71 -14.76 -10.40
CA VAL A 59 6.29 -13.43 -10.55
C VAL A 59 5.26 -12.50 -11.16
N THR A 60 5.04 -11.35 -10.54
CA THR A 60 4.14 -10.32 -11.04
C THR A 60 4.56 -8.93 -10.55
N HIS A 61 4.21 -7.91 -11.32
CA HIS A 61 4.25 -6.51 -10.89
C HIS A 61 2.86 -6.00 -10.47
N ASP A 62 1.80 -6.81 -10.60
CA ASP A 62 0.45 -6.48 -10.19
C ASP A 62 0.23 -6.84 -8.70
N GLN A 63 0.06 -5.81 -7.87
CA GLN A 63 -0.15 -6.00 -6.42
C GLN A 63 -1.42 -6.81 -6.12
N THR A 64 -2.48 -6.63 -6.92
CA THR A 64 -3.74 -7.36 -6.72
C THR A 64 -3.56 -8.85 -6.97
N GLU A 65 -2.75 -9.22 -7.97
CA GLU A 65 -2.39 -10.62 -8.20
C GLU A 65 -1.63 -11.19 -7.00
N ALA A 66 -0.58 -10.50 -6.56
CA ALA A 66 0.21 -10.92 -5.41
C ALA A 66 -0.64 -11.08 -4.14
N MET A 67 -1.46 -10.07 -3.80
CA MET A 67 -2.30 -10.07 -2.60
C MET A 67 -3.42 -11.12 -2.62
N THR A 68 -3.89 -11.53 -3.80
CA THR A 68 -5.02 -12.46 -3.91
C THR A 68 -4.63 -13.91 -4.17
N LEU A 69 -3.47 -14.15 -4.78
CA LEU A 69 -3.05 -15.50 -5.17
C LEU A 69 -2.02 -16.12 -4.23
N ALA A 70 -1.21 -15.31 -3.56
CA ALA A 70 -0.08 -15.81 -2.80
C ALA A 70 -0.45 -16.24 -1.38
N ASP A 71 0.15 -17.34 -0.92
CA ASP A 71 0.23 -17.68 0.51
C ASP A 71 1.35 -16.87 1.18
N ARG A 72 2.43 -16.58 0.43
CA ARG A 72 3.54 -15.73 0.86
C ARG A 72 3.99 -14.82 -0.27
N ILE A 73 4.22 -13.56 0.06
CA ILE A 73 4.74 -12.53 -0.85
C ILE A 73 6.21 -12.29 -0.53
N VAL A 74 7.03 -12.19 -1.57
CA VAL A 74 8.41 -11.72 -1.51
C VAL A 74 8.48 -10.36 -2.20
N ILE A 75 8.67 -9.29 -1.43
CA ILE A 75 8.87 -7.95 -1.98
C ILE A 75 10.35 -7.76 -2.27
N MET A 76 10.64 -7.35 -3.49
CA MET A 76 11.99 -7.12 -3.97
C MET A 76 12.17 -5.67 -4.43
N SER A 77 13.30 -5.09 -4.09
CA SER A 77 13.77 -3.81 -4.62
C SER A 77 14.99 -4.01 -5.51
N ALA A 78 15.34 -3.00 -6.29
CA ALA A 78 16.56 -2.97 -7.06
C ALA A 78 17.28 -1.66 -6.82
N THR A 79 18.54 -1.73 -6.42
CA THR A 79 19.43 -0.57 -6.24
C THR A 79 20.53 -0.56 -7.29
N LYS A 80 21.01 0.63 -7.67
CA LYS A 80 22.17 0.72 -8.55
C LYS A 80 23.39 0.11 -7.86
N ASN A 81 24.12 -0.70 -8.61
CA ASN A 81 25.37 -1.25 -8.11
C ASN A 81 26.37 -0.11 -7.85
N PRO A 82 26.95 0.01 -6.64
CA PRO A 82 27.97 1.01 -6.34
C PRO A 82 29.20 0.93 -7.25
N ALA A 83 29.49 -0.24 -7.81
CA ALA A 83 30.57 -0.44 -8.80
C ALA A 83 30.24 0.11 -10.20
N GLY A 84 29.09 0.76 -10.40
CA GLY A 84 28.74 1.46 -11.65
C GLY A 84 28.16 0.58 -12.76
N THR A 85 28.04 -0.72 -12.57
CA THR A 85 27.50 -1.65 -13.58
C THR A 85 26.28 -2.41 -13.05
N GLY A 86 25.10 -2.13 -13.68
CA GLY A 86 23.86 -2.86 -13.40
C GLY A 86 23.16 -2.51 -12.10
N THR A 87 22.20 -3.32 -11.73
CA THR A 87 21.39 -3.22 -10.50
C THR A 87 21.56 -4.47 -9.64
N ILE A 88 21.50 -4.27 -8.32
CA ILE A 88 21.51 -5.36 -7.34
C ILE A 88 20.08 -5.50 -6.82
N GLY A 89 19.49 -6.69 -6.99
CA GLY A 89 18.21 -7.04 -6.39
C GLY A 89 18.37 -7.32 -4.90
N ARG A 90 17.42 -6.83 -4.11
CA ARG A 90 17.36 -7.08 -2.66
C ARG A 90 15.97 -7.55 -2.29
N VAL A 91 15.89 -8.53 -1.41
CA VAL A 91 14.64 -8.91 -0.75
C VAL A 91 14.40 -7.96 0.42
N GLU A 92 13.30 -7.22 0.37
CA GLU A 92 12.91 -6.27 1.42
C GLU A 92 12.10 -6.95 2.52
N GLN A 93 11.07 -7.71 2.13
CA GLN A 93 10.22 -8.43 3.09
C GLN A 93 9.67 -9.72 2.50
N ILE A 94 9.49 -10.72 3.36
CA ILE A 94 8.78 -11.96 3.06
C ILE A 94 7.71 -12.16 4.14
N GLY A 95 6.45 -12.34 3.71
CA GLY A 95 5.35 -12.57 4.65
C GLY A 95 4.07 -12.98 3.95
N THR A 96 3.03 -13.25 4.70
CA THR A 96 1.67 -13.39 4.16
C THR A 96 1.21 -12.05 3.58
N PRO A 97 0.23 -12.02 2.67
CA PRO A 97 -0.33 -10.77 2.17
C PRO A 97 -0.74 -9.81 3.30
N GLN A 98 -1.38 -10.33 4.34
CA GLN A 98 -1.83 -9.53 5.48
C GLN A 98 -0.66 -8.95 6.30
N GLU A 99 0.40 -9.73 6.53
CA GLU A 99 1.60 -9.26 7.25
C GLU A 99 2.30 -8.14 6.50
N VAL A 100 2.51 -8.34 5.20
CA VAL A 100 3.19 -7.34 4.36
C VAL A 100 2.41 -6.03 4.28
N TYR A 101 1.07 -6.12 4.25
CA TYR A 101 0.20 -4.95 4.20
C TYR A 101 0.13 -4.21 5.55
N LYS A 102 -0.06 -4.96 6.66
CA LYS A 102 -0.28 -4.37 7.99
C LYS A 102 1.01 -4.03 8.73
N ASN A 103 2.08 -4.80 8.48
CA ASN A 103 3.34 -4.68 9.20
C ASN A 103 4.52 -4.54 8.23
N PRO A 104 4.56 -3.47 7.41
CA PRO A 104 5.67 -3.24 6.50
C PRO A 104 6.95 -2.98 7.30
N VAL A 105 8.06 -3.61 6.91
CA VAL A 105 9.34 -3.48 7.63
C VAL A 105 10.06 -2.16 7.37
N ASN A 106 9.69 -1.47 6.30
CA ASN A 106 10.25 -0.18 5.92
C ASN A 106 9.27 0.63 5.04
N LYS A 107 9.60 1.89 4.82
CA LYS A 107 8.84 2.83 3.98
C LYS A 107 8.67 2.33 2.54
N PHE A 108 9.68 1.68 1.97
CA PHE A 108 9.60 1.12 0.62
C PHE A 108 8.45 0.10 0.52
N VAL A 109 8.41 -0.88 1.42
CA VAL A 109 7.34 -1.89 1.45
C VAL A 109 5.97 -1.25 1.68
N ALA A 110 5.89 -0.30 2.63
CA ALA A 110 4.66 0.41 2.96
C ALA A 110 4.08 1.18 1.76
N GLY A 111 4.95 1.85 0.98
CA GLY A 111 4.55 2.59 -0.21
C GLY A 111 4.35 1.73 -1.44
N PHE A 112 4.97 0.54 -1.48
CA PHE A 112 4.82 -0.38 -2.61
C PHE A 112 3.50 -1.14 -2.58
N ILE A 113 3.00 -1.52 -1.39
CA ILE A 113 1.76 -2.28 -1.22
C ILE A 113 0.60 -1.37 -0.82
N GLY A 114 -0.44 -1.38 -1.62
CA GLY A 114 -1.68 -0.59 -1.45
C GLY A 114 -2.00 0.24 -2.69
N SER A 115 -3.28 0.46 -2.94
CA SER A 115 -3.77 1.29 -4.04
C SER A 115 -4.98 2.11 -3.56
N PRO A 116 -4.80 3.43 -3.41
CA PRO A 116 -3.57 4.19 -3.57
C PRO A 116 -2.45 3.82 -2.60
N ALA A 117 -1.22 4.26 -2.87
CA ALA A 117 -0.07 4.04 -1.99
C ALA A 117 -0.26 4.72 -0.62
N MET A 118 0.48 4.26 0.41
CA MET A 118 0.50 4.91 1.72
C MET A 118 0.97 6.37 1.60
N ASN A 119 0.31 7.28 2.31
CA ASN A 119 0.75 8.66 2.46
C ASN A 119 1.97 8.72 3.38
N PHE A 120 2.95 9.57 3.04
CA PHE A 120 4.12 9.81 3.88
C PHE A 120 4.31 11.30 4.10
N ILE A 121 4.38 11.71 5.37
CA ILE A 121 4.58 13.10 5.79
C ILE A 121 5.74 13.14 6.77
N ASN A 122 6.71 14.04 6.54
CA ASN A 122 7.76 14.28 7.51
C ASN A 122 7.19 15.11 8.68
N VAL A 123 7.31 14.57 9.89
CA VAL A 123 6.75 15.14 11.11
C VAL A 123 7.79 15.18 12.20
N LYS A 124 7.58 16.04 13.21
CA LYS A 124 8.36 16.04 14.44
C LYS A 124 7.48 15.55 15.59
N LEU A 125 8.02 14.69 16.45
CA LEU A 125 7.32 14.25 17.67
C LEU A 125 7.60 15.24 18.79
N GLU A 126 6.59 15.95 19.24
CA GLU A 126 6.70 16.96 20.30
C GLU A 126 5.53 16.87 21.29
N GLY A 127 5.82 16.62 22.57
CA GLY A 127 4.81 16.61 23.63
C GLY A 127 3.68 15.60 23.43
N GLY A 128 3.97 14.48 22.77
CA GLY A 128 2.97 13.45 22.47
C GLY A 128 2.15 13.70 21.20
N HIS A 129 2.52 14.72 20.43
CA HIS A 129 1.91 15.03 19.13
C HIS A 129 2.93 14.91 18.00
N ILE A 130 2.45 14.56 16.81
CA ILE A 130 3.20 14.73 15.57
C ILE A 130 2.81 16.06 14.94
N VAL A 131 3.82 16.86 14.63
CA VAL A 131 3.66 18.24 14.14
C VAL A 131 4.38 18.40 12.81
N ALA A 132 3.69 18.99 11.84
CA ALA A 132 4.23 19.42 10.55
C ALA A 132 3.35 20.57 10.02
N ASN A 133 3.78 21.29 9.03
CA ASN A 133 3.15 22.40 8.27
C ASN A 133 1.59 22.52 8.32
N GLY A 134 1.02 22.78 9.50
CA GLY A 134 -0.43 22.83 9.70
C GLY A 134 -1.06 21.52 10.19
N LEU A 135 -0.25 20.53 10.46
CA LEU A 135 -0.61 19.23 11.01
C LEU A 135 -0.22 19.18 12.49
N ASN A 136 -1.16 18.86 13.36
CA ASN A 136 -0.92 18.70 14.80
C ASN A 136 -1.86 17.58 15.30
N LEU A 137 -1.35 16.36 15.36
CA LEU A 137 -2.13 15.16 15.66
C LEU A 137 -1.61 14.49 16.92
N LYS A 138 -2.50 14.13 17.81
CA LYS A 138 -2.15 13.44 19.07
C LYS A 138 -1.86 11.97 18.81
N VAL A 139 -0.67 11.54 19.14
CA VAL A 139 -0.23 10.16 18.97
C VAL A 139 -0.90 9.25 20.03
N PRO A 140 -1.50 8.12 19.64
CA PRO A 140 -2.05 7.16 20.58
C PRO A 140 -1.01 6.67 21.59
N GLU A 141 -1.43 6.46 22.84
CA GLU A 141 -0.53 6.13 23.97
C GLU A 141 0.36 4.89 23.69
N GLY A 142 -0.18 3.87 23.01
CA GLY A 142 0.59 2.68 22.66
C GLY A 142 1.77 2.98 21.73
N ALA A 143 1.53 3.76 20.68
CA ALA A 143 2.56 4.19 19.74
C ALA A 143 3.54 5.17 20.41
N LEU A 144 3.01 6.15 21.17
CA LEU A 144 3.81 7.16 21.86
C LEU A 144 4.81 6.52 22.83
N LYS A 145 4.39 5.52 23.59
CA LYS A 145 5.28 4.77 24.49
C LYS A 145 6.46 4.18 23.74
N VAL A 146 6.20 3.46 22.64
CA VAL A 146 7.26 2.83 21.83
C VAL A 146 8.18 3.87 21.21
N LEU A 147 7.64 4.98 20.67
CA LEU A 147 8.42 6.05 20.09
C LEU A 147 9.35 6.70 21.13
N ARG A 148 8.87 6.94 22.36
CA ARG A 148 9.67 7.48 23.45
C ARG A 148 10.74 6.50 23.92
N GLU A 149 10.41 5.23 24.11
CA GLU A 149 11.38 4.19 24.50
C GLU A 149 12.51 4.07 23.47
N LYS A 150 12.22 4.28 22.17
CA LYS A 150 13.22 4.30 21.11
C LYS A 150 13.91 5.66 20.92
N GLY A 151 13.60 6.66 21.76
CA GLY A 151 14.28 7.96 21.82
C GLY A 151 13.92 8.92 20.68
N TYR A 152 12.69 8.87 20.17
CA TYR A 152 12.21 9.77 19.10
C TYR A 152 11.53 11.05 19.60
N GLU A 153 11.32 11.22 20.92
CA GLU A 153 10.80 12.49 21.44
C GLU A 153 11.72 13.65 21.03
N GLY A 154 11.16 14.69 20.44
CA GLY A 154 11.87 15.84 19.89
C GLY A 154 12.57 15.62 18.55
N LYS A 155 12.44 14.44 17.93
CA LYS A 155 13.08 14.10 16.64
C LYS A 155 12.09 14.07 15.48
N GLU A 156 12.64 14.14 14.28
CA GLU A 156 11.91 13.96 13.04
C GLU A 156 11.64 12.47 12.79
N LEU A 157 10.46 12.19 12.22
CA LEU A 157 9.97 10.89 11.81
C LEU A 157 9.24 11.02 10.47
N ILE A 158 9.12 9.92 9.75
CA ILE A 158 8.19 9.83 8.63
C ILE A 158 6.90 9.20 9.18
N PHE A 159 5.82 9.97 9.17
CA PHE A 159 4.48 9.50 9.47
C PHE A 159 3.87 8.87 8.22
N GLY A 160 3.41 7.62 8.33
CA GLY A 160 2.73 6.88 7.28
C GLY A 160 1.29 6.58 7.65
N ILE A 161 0.37 6.88 6.74
CA ILE A 161 -1.07 6.56 6.90
C ILE A 161 -1.66 6.12 5.55
N ARG A 162 -2.47 5.07 5.58
CA ARG A 162 -3.11 4.61 4.35
C ARG A 162 -4.28 5.52 3.97
N PRO A 163 -4.56 5.71 2.67
CA PRO A 163 -5.67 6.54 2.20
C PRO A 163 -7.03 6.15 2.77
N GLU A 164 -7.29 4.86 2.97
CA GLU A 164 -8.52 4.33 3.56
C GLU A 164 -8.64 4.54 5.07
N ASP A 165 -7.56 4.94 5.73
CA ASP A 165 -7.52 5.27 7.17
C ASP A 165 -7.62 6.78 7.43
N VAL A 166 -7.89 7.55 6.36
CA VAL A 166 -8.27 8.98 6.42
C VAL A 166 -9.77 9.09 6.20
N ASN A 167 -10.50 9.58 7.19
CA ASN A 167 -11.95 9.55 7.27
C ASN A 167 -12.56 10.94 7.08
N ALA A 168 -13.67 11.01 6.34
CA ALA A 168 -14.52 12.21 6.19
C ALA A 168 -15.84 12.08 6.97
N GLU A 169 -16.12 10.92 7.58
CA GLU A 169 -17.40 10.66 8.25
C GLU A 169 -17.56 11.51 9.52
N PRO A 170 -18.67 12.27 9.68
CA PRO A 170 -18.90 13.11 10.84
C PRO A 170 -18.78 12.39 12.18
N ALA A 171 -19.27 11.16 12.27
CA ALA A 171 -19.20 10.36 13.50
C ALA A 171 -17.74 10.05 13.91
N PHE A 172 -16.84 9.85 12.94
CA PHE A 172 -15.40 9.70 13.22
C PHE A 172 -14.79 11.01 13.70
N LEU A 173 -15.08 12.12 13.01
CA LEU A 173 -14.54 13.44 13.33
C LEU A 173 -14.96 13.91 14.73
N GLU A 174 -16.21 13.67 15.11
CA GLU A 174 -16.73 13.97 16.46
C GLU A 174 -16.10 13.09 17.54
N THR A 175 -15.82 11.82 17.22
CA THR A 175 -15.24 10.86 18.18
C THR A 175 -13.74 11.14 18.42
N PHE A 176 -13.02 11.56 17.40
CA PHE A 176 -11.56 11.76 17.43
C PHE A 176 -11.13 13.18 17.03
N PRO A 177 -11.60 14.22 17.74
CA PRO A 177 -11.33 15.62 17.36
C PRO A 177 -9.84 15.99 17.35
N GLU A 178 -9.00 15.27 18.13
CA GLU A 178 -7.54 15.49 18.18
C GLU A 178 -6.79 14.85 16.99
N SER A 179 -7.49 14.18 16.11
CA SER A 179 -6.95 13.57 14.86
C SER A 179 -7.46 14.29 13.60
N VAL A 180 -8.20 15.38 13.75
CA VAL A 180 -8.84 16.10 12.63
C VAL A 180 -7.94 17.22 12.12
N VAL A 181 -7.83 17.33 10.80
CA VAL A 181 -7.16 18.42 10.12
C VAL A 181 -8.09 19.08 9.09
N LYS A 182 -7.88 20.37 8.83
CA LYS A 182 -8.50 21.10 7.72
C LYS A 182 -7.57 21.03 6.52
N ALA A 183 -8.05 20.50 5.42
CA ALA A 183 -7.30 20.36 4.18
C ALA A 183 -8.06 21.00 3.01
N THR A 184 -7.33 21.42 1.99
CA THR A 184 -7.92 21.90 0.73
C THR A 184 -7.80 20.79 -0.31
N ILE A 185 -8.88 20.47 -0.99
CA ILE A 185 -8.91 19.47 -2.05
C ILE A 185 -8.29 20.05 -3.31
N SER A 186 -7.16 19.50 -3.75
CA SER A 186 -6.49 19.87 -5.00
C SER A 186 -7.07 19.13 -6.22
N VAL A 187 -7.41 17.84 -6.03
CA VAL A 187 -8.05 17.00 -7.06
C VAL A 187 -9.04 16.06 -6.39
N SER A 188 -10.14 15.77 -7.06
CA SER A 188 -11.13 14.79 -6.63
C SER A 188 -11.45 13.82 -7.77
N GLU A 189 -11.22 12.53 -7.54
CA GLU A 189 -11.47 11.45 -8.50
C GLU A 189 -12.63 10.58 -8.01
N LEU A 190 -13.77 10.61 -8.71
CA LEU A 190 -14.90 9.74 -8.42
C LEU A 190 -14.77 8.42 -9.19
N LEU A 191 -14.56 7.32 -8.48
CA LEU A 191 -14.31 5.99 -9.05
C LEU A 191 -15.51 5.03 -8.92
N GLY A 192 -16.70 5.58 -8.83
CA GLY A 192 -17.97 4.84 -8.73
C GLY A 192 -18.40 4.65 -7.28
N SER A 193 -17.92 3.65 -6.56
CA SER A 193 -18.28 3.40 -5.15
C SER A 193 -17.40 4.15 -4.15
N GLU A 194 -16.29 4.67 -4.60
CA GLU A 194 -15.31 5.40 -3.77
C GLU A 194 -14.80 6.64 -4.49
N SER A 195 -14.29 7.59 -3.72
CA SER A 195 -13.62 8.80 -4.22
C SER A 195 -12.23 8.89 -3.64
N HIS A 196 -11.26 9.29 -4.48
CA HIS A 196 -9.93 9.66 -4.03
C HIS A 196 -9.85 11.18 -3.98
N LEU A 197 -9.62 11.71 -2.78
CA LEU A 197 -9.44 13.14 -2.53
C LEU A 197 -7.96 13.40 -2.34
N TYR A 198 -7.35 14.12 -3.27
CA TYR A 198 -5.99 14.63 -3.14
C TYR A 198 -6.07 15.94 -2.35
N CYS A 199 -5.53 15.95 -1.16
CA CYS A 199 -5.69 17.00 -0.18
C CYS A 199 -4.35 17.64 0.17
N GLN A 200 -4.37 18.96 0.41
CA GLN A 200 -3.20 19.72 0.81
C GLN A 200 -3.39 20.32 2.20
N VAL A 201 -2.37 20.14 3.05
CA VAL A 201 -2.24 20.81 4.36
C VAL A 201 -0.87 21.47 4.43
N GLY A 202 -0.83 22.80 4.44
CA GLY A 202 0.42 23.52 4.36
C GLY A 202 1.19 23.21 3.07
N LYS A 203 2.33 22.51 3.19
CA LYS A 203 3.16 22.09 2.05
C LYS A 203 3.02 20.59 1.72
N ASP A 204 2.34 19.87 2.57
CA ASP A 204 2.22 18.43 2.47
C ASP A 204 0.93 18.05 1.72
N GLU A 205 1.05 17.06 0.86
CA GLU A 205 -0.07 16.46 0.13
C GLU A 205 -0.32 15.06 0.63
N PHE A 206 -1.59 14.66 0.68
CA PHE A 206 -1.99 13.31 1.00
C PHE A 206 -3.28 12.95 0.26
N VAL A 207 -3.53 11.66 0.11
CA VAL A 207 -4.73 11.11 -0.51
C VAL A 207 -5.63 10.54 0.58
N ALA A 208 -6.90 10.92 0.57
CA ALA A 208 -7.94 10.26 1.34
C ALA A 208 -8.81 9.42 0.40
N LYS A 209 -9.06 8.18 0.79
CA LYS A 209 -9.99 7.28 0.09
C LYS A 209 -11.29 7.23 0.89
N VAL A 210 -12.33 7.85 0.35
CA VAL A 210 -13.63 8.03 1.03
C VAL A 210 -14.75 7.37 0.23
N ASP A 211 -15.91 7.18 0.85
CA ASP A 211 -17.12 6.71 0.16
C ASP A 211 -17.55 7.73 -0.92
N ALA A 212 -18.10 7.26 -2.03
CA ALA A 212 -18.57 8.14 -3.11
C ALA A 212 -19.65 9.15 -2.66
N ARG A 213 -20.35 8.88 -1.56
CA ARG A 213 -21.33 9.80 -0.95
C ARG A 213 -20.65 11.03 -0.35
N ASP A 214 -19.40 10.90 0.05
CA ASP A 214 -18.56 11.96 0.64
C ASP A 214 -17.74 12.69 -0.43
N TYR A 215 -18.18 12.59 -1.71
CA TYR A 215 -17.55 13.29 -2.81
C TYR A 215 -17.60 14.80 -2.61
N LEU A 216 -16.43 15.41 -2.70
CA LEU A 216 -16.25 16.86 -2.55
C LEU A 216 -15.53 17.42 -3.77
N GLN A 217 -15.90 18.65 -4.14
CA GLN A 217 -15.33 19.31 -5.31
C GLN A 217 -13.92 19.84 -5.05
N THR A 218 -13.13 19.86 -6.12
CA THR A 218 -11.83 20.54 -6.15
C THR A 218 -11.95 21.99 -5.67
N GLY A 219 -11.03 22.42 -4.83
CA GLY A 219 -10.99 23.75 -4.20
C GLY A 219 -11.78 23.86 -2.91
N ALA A 220 -12.58 22.86 -2.53
CA ALA A 220 -13.26 22.85 -1.25
C ALA A 220 -12.28 22.65 -0.08
N THR A 221 -12.60 23.25 1.05
CA THR A 221 -11.95 22.96 2.32
C THR A 221 -12.76 21.91 3.05
N VAL A 222 -12.11 20.87 3.53
CA VAL A 222 -12.71 19.73 4.21
C VAL A 222 -12.01 19.45 5.53
N GLU A 223 -12.77 18.93 6.50
CA GLU A 223 -12.21 18.33 7.71
C GLU A 223 -12.05 16.83 7.49
N LEU A 224 -10.84 16.34 7.75
CA LEU A 224 -10.48 14.92 7.60
C LEU A 224 -9.82 14.43 8.88
N GLY A 225 -10.26 13.27 9.34
CA GLY A 225 -9.73 12.62 10.53
C GLY A 225 -8.79 11.47 10.17
N PHE A 226 -7.64 11.39 10.82
CA PHE A 226 -6.65 10.33 10.64
C PHE A 226 -6.85 9.24 11.70
N ASP A 227 -7.07 7.97 11.30
CA ASP A 227 -7.08 6.85 12.25
C ASP A 227 -5.65 6.52 12.70
N LEU A 228 -5.17 7.27 13.69
CA LEU A 228 -3.80 7.15 14.19
C LEU A 228 -3.49 5.81 14.86
N ASN A 229 -4.49 4.99 15.16
CA ASN A 229 -4.26 3.62 15.63
C ASN A 229 -3.74 2.70 14.52
N LYS A 230 -3.87 3.12 13.27
CA LYS A 230 -3.36 2.43 12.07
C LYS A 230 -2.16 3.13 11.44
N ALA A 231 -1.67 4.18 12.09
CA ALA A 231 -0.51 4.91 11.64
C ALA A 231 0.76 4.07 11.75
N HIS A 232 1.70 4.35 10.84
CA HIS A 232 3.04 3.80 10.87
C HIS A 232 4.04 4.95 11.05
N PHE A 233 5.15 4.64 11.72
CA PHE A 233 6.23 5.60 11.89
C PHE A 233 7.53 4.97 11.41
N PHE A 234 8.28 5.73 10.59
CA PHE A 234 9.55 5.28 10.03
C PHE A 234 10.65 6.25 10.43
N ASP A 235 11.82 5.70 10.64
CA ASP A 235 13.03 6.49 10.87
C ASP A 235 13.44 7.22 9.60
N VAL A 236 13.82 8.50 9.72
CA VAL A 236 14.10 9.37 8.55
C VAL A 236 15.35 8.91 7.78
N GLU A 237 16.38 8.40 8.48
CA GLU A 237 17.66 8.05 7.85
C GLU A 237 17.63 6.62 7.27
N THR A 238 17.11 5.68 8.03
CA THR A 238 17.12 4.25 7.66
C THR A 238 15.87 3.82 6.92
N GLU A 239 14.81 4.63 6.93
CA GLU A 239 13.46 4.35 6.45
C GLU A 239 12.83 3.07 7.03
N LYS A 240 13.40 2.52 8.10
CA LYS A 240 12.87 1.35 8.80
C LYS A 240 11.68 1.71 9.66
N THR A 241 10.75 0.77 9.78
CA THR A 241 9.58 0.92 10.65
C THR A 241 10.04 1.00 12.12
N VAL A 242 9.57 2.06 12.78
CA VAL A 242 9.76 2.27 14.21
C VAL A 242 8.54 1.73 14.97
N TYR A 243 7.33 1.98 14.41
CA TYR A 243 6.05 1.53 14.95
C TYR A 243 5.04 1.33 13.81
#